data_f6cf2b209d4058be2990e65609aa8864
#
_entry.id   f6cf2b209d4058be2990e65609aa8864
#
_cell.length_a   1.000
_cell.length_b   1.000
_cell.length_c   1.000
_cell.angle_alpha   90.00
_cell.angle_beta   90.00
_cell.angle_gamma   90.00
#
_symmetry.space_group_name_H-M   'P 1'
#
loop_
_entity.id
_entity.type
_entity.pdbx_description
1 polymer ?
#
loop_
_entity_poly.entity_id
_entity_poly.type
_entity_poly.pdbx_seq_one_letter_code
_entity_poly.pdbx_strand_id
1 'polypeptide(L)'
;MARAAEEQHWFGEISSSRVRYVVRHLQKRFPYPARELLGFQPRPDSSSDALICHWHLQLHDPLYRDYTSLYLLRCWSGPTTSVTIDETEKWVRSRPSARDWKANTQRRMASGLMSAATEAGLIGKTGREERELK
;
A
#
# COMPACT_ATOMS: atom_id res chain seq x y z
N MET A 1 -2.02 11.83 -19.13
CA MET A 1 -1.40 11.47 -17.83
C MET A 1 -0.07 10.75 -18.01
N ALA A 2 0.04 9.59 -18.68
CA ALA A 2 1.32 8.88 -18.84
C ALA A 2 2.41 9.73 -19.51
N ARG A 3 2.08 10.48 -20.56
CA ARG A 3 3.01 11.39 -21.25
C ARG A 3 3.54 12.49 -20.31
N ALA A 4 2.66 13.11 -19.54
CA ALA A 4 3.07 14.11 -18.54
C ALA A 4 3.97 13.50 -17.44
N ALA A 5 3.68 12.26 -17.00
CA ALA A 5 4.49 11.55 -16.04
C ALA A 5 5.89 11.21 -16.57
N GLU A 6 6.00 10.95 -17.88
CA GLU A 6 7.29 10.77 -18.57
C GLU A 6 8.05 12.07 -18.68
N GLU A 7 7.42 13.13 -19.21
CA GLU A 7 8.03 14.45 -19.44
C GLU A 7 8.47 15.15 -18.14
N GLN A 8 7.76 14.94 -17.06
CA GLN A 8 8.02 15.57 -15.74
C GLN A 8 8.76 14.65 -14.77
N HIS A 9 9.22 13.48 -15.20
CA HIS A 9 9.97 12.51 -14.38
C HIS A 9 9.32 12.18 -13.02
N TRP A 10 7.98 12.02 -12.97
CA TRP A 10 7.23 11.78 -11.72
C TRP A 10 7.73 10.57 -10.91
N PHE A 11 8.36 9.62 -11.56
CA PHE A 11 8.87 8.38 -10.94
C PHE A 11 10.40 8.28 -11.01
N GLY A 12 11.10 9.43 -11.21
CA GLY A 12 12.52 9.44 -11.43
C GLY A 12 12.94 8.93 -12.81
N GLU A 13 14.20 8.58 -12.97
CA GLU A 13 14.75 8.08 -14.24
C GLU A 13 14.44 6.59 -14.44
N ILE A 14 13.25 6.28 -14.88
CA ILE A 14 12.85 4.93 -15.27
C ILE A 14 12.38 4.90 -16.74
N SER A 15 12.41 3.73 -17.36
CA SER A 15 12.03 3.61 -18.78
C SER A 15 10.56 4.00 -19.00
N SER A 16 10.26 4.60 -20.17
CA SER A 16 8.91 4.99 -20.60
C SER A 16 7.90 3.83 -20.54
N SER A 17 8.34 2.60 -20.80
CA SER A 17 7.50 1.41 -20.67
C SER A 17 7.11 1.17 -19.21
N ARG A 18 8.03 1.39 -18.27
CA ARG A 18 7.77 1.25 -16.84
C ARG A 18 6.85 2.37 -16.33
N VAL A 19 7.07 3.62 -16.76
CA VAL A 19 6.17 4.75 -16.44
C VAL A 19 4.73 4.42 -16.87
N ARG A 20 4.54 3.99 -18.12
CA ARG A 20 3.22 3.63 -18.65
C ARG A 20 2.57 2.50 -17.88
N TYR A 21 3.36 1.48 -17.52
CA TYR A 21 2.89 0.38 -16.67
C TYR A 21 2.40 0.89 -15.31
N VAL A 22 3.21 1.68 -14.61
CA VAL A 22 2.87 2.23 -13.29
C VAL A 22 1.62 3.12 -13.37
N VAL A 23 1.56 4.06 -14.32
CA VAL A 23 0.41 4.95 -14.50
C VAL A 23 -0.87 4.14 -14.77
N ARG A 24 -0.80 3.11 -15.62
CA ARG A 24 -1.96 2.24 -15.90
C ARG A 24 -2.45 1.51 -14.64
N HIS A 25 -1.53 1.03 -13.81
CA HIS A 25 -1.89 0.39 -12.54
C HIS A 25 -2.47 1.37 -11.54
N LEU A 26 -1.92 2.57 -11.44
CA LEU A 26 -2.47 3.64 -10.62
C LEU A 26 -3.90 4.02 -11.08
N GLN A 27 -4.11 4.20 -12.38
CA GLN A 27 -5.42 4.51 -12.93
C GLN A 27 -6.47 3.41 -12.66
N LYS A 28 -6.05 2.13 -12.68
CA LYS A 28 -6.94 1.01 -12.30
C LYS A 28 -7.26 0.99 -10.81
N ARG A 29 -6.28 1.34 -9.98
CA ARG A 29 -6.41 1.33 -8.52
C ARG A 29 -7.19 2.54 -8.00
N PHE A 30 -7.15 3.65 -8.76
CA PHE A 30 -7.82 4.91 -8.45
C PHE A 30 -8.75 5.34 -9.61
N PRO A 31 -9.81 4.56 -9.91
CA PRO A 31 -10.61 4.77 -11.13
C PRO A 31 -11.49 6.01 -11.10
N TYR A 32 -11.97 6.43 -9.98
CA TYR A 32 -12.86 7.58 -9.78
C TYR A 32 -13.05 7.72 -8.27
N PRO A 33 -12.79 8.71 -7.67
CA PRO A 33 -12.88 10.15 -7.84
C PRO A 33 -11.52 10.85 -7.81
N ALA A 34 -10.58 10.39 -8.62
CA ALA A 34 -9.26 11.04 -8.71
C ALA A 34 -9.35 12.53 -9.06
N ARG A 35 -10.50 13.01 -9.57
CA ARG A 35 -10.76 14.44 -9.77
C ARG A 35 -10.77 15.24 -8.48
N GLU A 36 -11.31 14.69 -7.41
CA GLU A 36 -11.34 15.33 -6.09
C GLU A 36 -9.95 15.33 -5.46
N LEU A 37 -9.19 14.23 -5.65
CA LEU A 37 -7.79 14.17 -5.26
C LEU A 37 -6.86 15.06 -6.12
N LEU A 38 -7.19 15.31 -7.40
CA LEU A 38 -6.43 16.23 -8.26
C LEU A 38 -6.54 17.69 -7.83
N GLY A 39 -7.62 18.07 -7.14
CA GLY A 39 -7.78 19.37 -6.48
C GLY A 39 -7.08 19.48 -5.13
N PHE A 40 -6.63 18.34 -4.59
CA PHE A 40 -5.95 18.29 -3.32
C PHE A 40 -4.47 18.65 -3.49
N GLN A 41 -4.05 19.76 -2.92
CA GLN A 41 -2.64 20.12 -2.87
C GLN A 41 -2.02 19.53 -1.59
N PRO A 42 -1.07 18.58 -1.73
CA PRO A 42 -0.36 18.04 -0.56
C PRO A 42 0.29 19.17 0.24
N ARG A 43 0.13 19.15 1.54
CA ARG A 43 0.81 20.08 2.43
C ARG A 43 2.14 19.47 2.86
N PRO A 44 3.26 20.22 2.89
CA PRO A 44 4.58 19.67 3.20
C PRO A 44 4.67 18.91 4.54
N ASP A 45 3.76 19.16 5.49
CA ASP A 45 3.82 18.64 6.84
C ASP A 45 2.59 17.83 7.26
N SER A 46 1.77 17.34 6.32
CA SER A 46 0.49 16.76 6.71
C SER A 46 0.50 15.24 6.75
N SER A 47 0.44 14.70 7.96
CA SER A 47 -0.03 13.34 8.25
C SER A 47 -1.42 13.07 7.64
N SER A 48 -2.19 14.13 7.33
CA SER A 48 -3.49 14.06 6.67
C SER A 48 -3.41 13.48 5.26
N ASP A 49 -2.34 13.74 4.50
CA ASP A 49 -2.16 13.21 3.14
C ASP A 49 -1.99 11.69 3.15
N ALA A 50 -1.22 11.19 4.12
CA ALA A 50 -1.04 9.75 4.32
C ALA A 50 -2.37 9.07 4.70
N LEU A 51 -3.18 9.70 5.54
CA LEU A 51 -4.51 9.20 5.92
C LEU A 51 -5.49 9.22 4.74
N ILE A 52 -5.49 10.25 3.91
CA ILE A 52 -6.31 10.30 2.70
C ILE A 52 -5.94 9.16 1.75
N CYS A 53 -4.65 8.94 1.52
CA CYS A 53 -4.17 7.82 0.71
C CYS A 53 -4.56 6.47 1.33
N HIS A 54 -4.46 6.33 2.64
CA HIS A 54 -4.88 5.14 3.38
C HIS A 54 -6.36 4.84 3.18
N TRP A 55 -7.25 5.81 3.41
CA TRP A 55 -8.69 5.62 3.22
C TRP A 55 -9.04 5.30 1.78
N HIS A 56 -8.38 5.95 0.83
CA HIS A 56 -8.59 5.66 -0.57
C HIS A 56 -8.17 4.23 -0.93
N LEU A 57 -7.03 3.75 -0.42
CA LEU A 57 -6.61 2.36 -0.57
C LEU A 57 -7.61 1.39 0.05
N GLN A 58 -8.14 1.68 1.25
CA GLN A 58 -9.15 0.85 1.89
C GLN A 58 -10.43 0.71 1.06
N LEU A 59 -10.84 1.78 0.37
CA LEU A 59 -12.03 1.76 -0.49
C LEU A 59 -11.83 0.92 -1.76
N HIS A 60 -10.63 0.94 -2.34
CA HIS A 60 -10.37 0.39 -3.68
C HIS A 60 -9.54 -0.89 -3.71
N ASP A 61 -8.85 -1.25 -2.63
CA ASP A 61 -8.04 -2.47 -2.52
C ASP A 61 -8.59 -3.37 -1.41
N PRO A 62 -9.37 -4.40 -1.76
CA PRO A 62 -9.93 -5.32 -0.77
C PRO A 62 -8.87 -6.02 0.09
N LEU A 63 -7.70 -6.36 -0.49
CA LEU A 63 -6.64 -7.02 0.25
C LEU A 63 -6.02 -6.09 1.31
N TYR A 64 -5.80 -4.82 0.94
CA TYR A 64 -5.31 -3.80 1.88
C TYR A 64 -6.34 -3.51 2.98
N ARG A 65 -7.61 -3.39 2.60
CA ARG A 65 -8.70 -3.22 3.57
C ARG A 65 -8.74 -4.36 4.59
N ASP A 66 -8.74 -5.61 4.12
CA ASP A 66 -8.75 -6.78 5.00
C ASP A 66 -7.49 -6.86 5.88
N TYR A 67 -6.34 -6.47 5.33
CA TYR A 67 -5.09 -6.42 6.07
C TYR A 67 -5.17 -5.43 7.24
N THR A 68 -5.63 -4.22 7.00
CA THR A 68 -5.68 -3.17 8.03
C THR A 68 -6.84 -3.36 9.00
N SER A 69 -8.03 -3.74 8.52
CA SER A 69 -9.23 -3.83 9.35
C SER A 69 -9.45 -5.17 10.04
N LEU A 70 -8.81 -6.25 9.57
CA LEU A 70 -8.96 -7.58 10.17
C LEU A 70 -7.64 -8.06 10.79
N TYR A 71 -6.55 -8.07 10.00
CA TYR A 71 -5.30 -8.63 10.47
C TYR A 71 -4.60 -7.73 11.47
N LEU A 72 -4.34 -6.47 11.13
CA LEU A 72 -3.68 -5.53 12.05
C LEU A 72 -4.54 -5.27 13.29
N LEU A 73 -5.86 -5.14 13.13
CA LEU A 73 -6.77 -4.96 14.27
C LEU A 73 -6.70 -6.15 15.24
N ARG A 74 -6.61 -7.37 14.71
CA ARG A 74 -6.40 -8.58 15.55
C ARG A 74 -5.05 -8.52 16.27
N CYS A 75 -3.97 -8.10 15.58
CA CYS A 75 -2.66 -7.96 16.20
C CYS A 75 -2.70 -6.93 17.35
N TRP A 76 -3.33 -5.76 17.15
CA TRP A 76 -3.49 -4.74 18.21
C TRP A 76 -4.34 -5.20 19.39
N SER A 77 -5.32 -6.06 19.14
CA SER A 77 -6.18 -6.60 20.23
C SER A 77 -5.55 -7.79 20.95
N GLY A 78 -4.41 -8.26 20.48
CA GLY A 78 -3.69 -9.43 21.01
C GLY A 78 -2.45 -9.04 21.84
N PRO A 79 -1.69 -10.04 22.28
CA PRO A 79 -0.42 -9.82 22.99
C PRO A 79 0.72 -9.44 22.05
N THR A 80 0.50 -9.40 20.73
CA THR A 80 1.50 -9.13 19.72
C THR A 80 1.83 -7.63 19.69
N THR A 81 3.11 -7.29 19.80
CA THR A 81 3.59 -5.91 19.77
C THR A 81 4.22 -5.53 18.43
N SER A 82 4.43 -6.50 17.56
CA SER A 82 5.05 -6.29 16.25
C SER A 82 4.42 -7.18 15.18
N VAL A 83 4.67 -6.83 13.93
CA VAL A 83 4.23 -7.56 12.74
C VAL A 83 5.44 -7.83 11.85
N THR A 84 5.66 -9.09 11.51
CA THR A 84 6.78 -9.51 10.67
C THR A 84 6.34 -9.74 9.22
N ILE A 85 7.32 -9.68 8.30
CA ILE A 85 7.07 -9.97 6.88
C ILE A 85 6.60 -11.42 6.67
N ASP A 86 7.14 -12.37 7.42
CA ASP A 86 6.81 -13.80 7.30
C ASP A 86 5.38 -14.08 7.77
N GLU A 87 4.94 -13.46 8.86
CA GLU A 87 3.55 -13.54 9.34
C GLU A 87 2.58 -12.89 8.36
N THR A 88 2.94 -11.73 7.83
CA THR A 88 2.14 -11.05 6.80
C THR A 88 2.05 -11.87 5.52
N GLU A 89 3.16 -12.48 5.07
CA GLU A 89 3.15 -13.39 3.92
C GLU A 89 2.26 -14.61 4.17
N LYS A 90 2.36 -15.22 5.36
CA LYS A 90 1.49 -16.34 5.76
C LYS A 90 0.02 -15.94 5.75
N TRP A 91 -0.29 -14.74 6.24
CA TRP A 91 -1.64 -14.19 6.18
C TRP A 91 -2.10 -13.95 4.73
N VAL A 92 -1.26 -13.34 3.87
CA VAL A 92 -1.57 -13.16 2.43
C VAL A 92 -1.86 -14.51 1.77
N ARG A 93 -1.02 -15.52 2.01
CA ARG A 93 -1.19 -16.88 1.47
C ARG A 93 -2.53 -17.50 1.87
N SER A 94 -3.05 -17.18 3.04
CA SER A 94 -4.36 -17.68 3.51
C SER A 94 -5.56 -17.02 2.82
N ARG A 95 -5.36 -15.97 2.00
CA ARG A 95 -6.45 -15.28 1.33
C ARG A 95 -6.87 -16.01 0.06
N PRO A 96 -8.18 -16.12 -0.22
CA PRO A 96 -8.68 -16.74 -1.44
C PRO A 96 -8.11 -16.12 -2.71
N SER A 97 -7.96 -14.79 -2.74
CA SER A 97 -7.41 -14.02 -3.86
C SER A 97 -5.93 -14.31 -4.16
N ALA A 98 -5.20 -14.86 -3.19
CA ALA A 98 -3.77 -15.16 -3.31
C ALA A 98 -3.47 -16.65 -3.57
N ARG A 99 -4.50 -17.51 -3.69
CA ARG A 99 -4.34 -18.95 -3.81
C ARG A 99 -3.45 -19.36 -4.98
N ASP A 100 -3.60 -18.69 -6.12
CA ASP A 100 -2.88 -19.02 -7.36
C ASP A 100 -1.59 -18.19 -7.53
N TRP A 101 -1.22 -17.39 -6.53
CA TRP A 101 -0.02 -16.57 -6.61
C TRP A 101 1.23 -17.38 -6.28
N LYS A 102 2.30 -17.15 -7.07
CA LYS A 102 3.63 -17.68 -6.76
C LYS A 102 4.16 -17.09 -5.44
N ALA A 103 4.97 -17.85 -4.71
CA ALA A 103 5.54 -17.44 -3.43
C ALA A 103 6.20 -16.04 -3.49
N ASN A 104 6.98 -15.75 -4.53
CA ASN A 104 7.57 -14.43 -4.72
C ASN A 104 6.53 -13.31 -4.85
N THR A 105 5.39 -13.58 -5.49
CA THR A 105 4.28 -12.61 -5.58
C THR A 105 3.64 -12.39 -4.22
N GLN A 106 3.41 -13.46 -3.46
CA GLN A 106 2.86 -13.38 -2.10
C GLN A 106 3.76 -12.55 -1.18
N ARG A 107 5.08 -12.79 -1.20
CA ARG A 107 6.05 -12.01 -0.41
C ARG A 107 6.10 -10.54 -0.82
N ARG A 108 6.06 -10.25 -2.13
CA ARG A 108 6.01 -8.86 -2.64
C ARG A 108 4.73 -8.15 -2.21
N MET A 109 3.60 -8.83 -2.21
CA MET A 109 2.34 -8.27 -1.73
C MET A 109 2.38 -8.01 -0.23
N ALA A 110 2.91 -8.94 0.56
CA ALA A 110 3.11 -8.76 2.01
C ALA A 110 3.99 -7.52 2.30
N SER A 111 5.12 -7.39 1.61
CA SER A 111 5.99 -6.21 1.73
C SER A 111 5.27 -4.91 1.35
N GLY A 112 4.47 -4.92 0.29
CA GLY A 112 3.67 -3.77 -0.15
C GLY A 112 2.62 -3.35 0.88
N LEU A 113 1.91 -4.32 1.48
CA LEU A 113 0.92 -4.08 2.53
C LEU A 113 1.56 -3.45 3.77
N MET A 114 2.69 -4.00 4.22
CA MET A 114 3.44 -3.46 5.37
C MET A 114 3.96 -2.04 5.09
N SER A 115 4.48 -1.78 3.88
CA SER A 115 4.94 -0.45 3.50
C SER A 115 3.80 0.56 3.51
N ALA A 116 2.66 0.23 2.89
CA ALA A 116 1.50 1.11 2.86
C ALA A 116 0.95 1.38 4.27
N ALA A 117 0.89 0.38 5.15
CA ALA A 117 0.47 0.56 6.53
C ALA A 117 1.47 1.39 7.36
N THR A 118 2.77 1.27 7.06
CA THR A 118 3.80 2.11 7.68
C THR A 118 3.66 3.57 7.25
N GLU A 119 3.46 3.82 5.97
CA GLU A 119 3.25 5.17 5.43
C GLU A 119 1.97 5.81 5.97
N ALA A 120 0.92 5.00 6.18
CA ALA A 120 -0.31 5.43 6.83
C ALA A 120 -0.16 5.67 8.36
N GLY A 121 0.99 5.38 8.94
CA GLY A 121 1.24 5.53 10.37
C GLY A 121 0.57 4.48 11.27
N LEU A 122 0.05 3.39 10.69
CA LEU A 122 -0.60 2.30 11.43
C LEU A 122 0.41 1.38 12.13
N ILE A 123 1.59 1.24 11.56
CA ILE A 123 2.70 0.48 12.12
C ILE A 123 3.99 1.28 12.04
N GLY A 124 4.90 1.09 13.01
CA GLY A 124 6.18 1.79 13.09
C GLY A 124 7.28 1.13 12.27
N LYS A 125 8.39 1.83 12.04
CA LYS A 125 9.60 1.28 11.45
C LYS A 125 10.53 0.78 12.55
N THR A 126 10.58 -0.52 12.78
CA THR A 126 11.50 -1.13 13.75
C THR A 126 12.68 -1.79 13.04
N GLY A 127 12.50 -2.24 11.79
CA GLY A 127 13.50 -2.88 10.97
C GLY A 127 13.00 -3.12 9.55
N ARG A 128 13.77 -3.83 8.74
CA ARG A 128 13.37 -4.13 7.35
C ARG A 128 12.23 -5.15 7.27
N GLU A 129 12.22 -6.12 8.18
CA GLU A 129 11.33 -7.28 8.16
C GLU A 129 10.31 -7.30 9.31
N GLU A 130 10.44 -6.40 10.27
CA GLU A 130 9.58 -6.26 11.44
C GLU A 130 9.08 -4.83 11.59
N ARG A 131 7.86 -4.67 12.07
CA ARG A 131 7.21 -3.39 12.32
C ARG A 131 6.51 -3.40 13.67
N GLU A 132 6.67 -2.34 14.42
CA GLU A 132 5.97 -2.11 15.69
C GLU A 132 4.53 -1.68 15.43
N LEU A 133 3.59 -2.20 16.23
CA LEU A 133 2.20 -1.74 16.23
C LEU A 133 2.10 -0.38 16.96
N LYS A 134 1.37 0.55 16.39
CA LYS A 134 1.17 1.90 16.94
C LYS A 134 -0.25 2.08 17.45
#